data_e6e1fb951108fa37b16276cd842eb6d8
#
_entry.id   e6e1fb951108fa37b16276cd842eb6d8
#
_cell.length_a   1.000
_cell.length_b   1.000
_cell.length_c   1.000
_cell.angle_alpha   90.00
_cell.angle_beta   90.00
_cell.angle_gamma   90.00
#
_symmetry.space_group_name_H-M   'P 1'
#
loop_
_entity.id
_entity.type
_entity.pdbx_description
1 polymer ?
#
loop_
_entity_poly.entity_id
_entity_poly.type
_entity_poly.pdbx_seq_one_letter_code
_entity_poly.pdbx_strand_id
1 'polypeptide(L)'
;MKTRNATVEGRFYPSSREKVFDQIQEIERQEKYPVRDLQAEHIYGGVLPHAGHVYSGYQTVPFFQLINRTGKLPGTFVILHPNHTGSGLPLAVDEADLWSNSIGDVPLDMEMAEAMDLPFSRLSHAHEHSAEVIIPYMPSYMKGHAFSIVPVCMMVQDPESARYVAERILHATAEVKKEVMVLASSDFSHFLSPSEGKKKDQLVIDEIMKKNIPGVADAVRKNQVTI
;
A
#
# COMPACT_ATOMS: atom_id res chain seq x y z
N MET A 1 9.62 1.28 -23.38
CA MET A 1 8.95 0.90 -22.12
C MET A 1 9.96 1.03 -20.99
N LYS A 2 9.64 1.88 -20.00
CA LYS A 2 10.49 2.12 -18.83
C LYS A 2 10.07 1.12 -17.73
N THR A 3 11.01 0.33 -17.22
CA THR A 3 10.73 -0.68 -16.20
C THR A 3 11.39 -0.29 -14.88
N ARG A 4 10.66 -0.42 -13.76
CA ARG A 4 11.24 -0.44 -12.42
C ARG A 4 11.36 -1.90 -11.98
N ASN A 5 12.59 -2.35 -11.81
CA ASN A 5 12.87 -3.69 -11.29
C ASN A 5 12.74 -3.73 -9.78
N ALA A 6 12.39 -4.90 -9.24
CA ALA A 6 12.35 -5.16 -7.81
C ALA A 6 13.70 -4.85 -7.15
N THR A 7 13.65 -4.29 -5.94
CA THR A 7 14.83 -3.89 -5.16
C THR A 7 14.98 -4.66 -3.86
N VAL A 8 13.90 -5.25 -3.35
CA VAL A 8 13.90 -6.00 -2.08
C VAL A 8 13.47 -7.46 -2.22
N GLU A 9 13.29 -7.92 -3.45
CA GLU A 9 13.08 -9.32 -3.78
C GLU A 9 14.22 -10.19 -3.22
N GLY A 10 13.90 -11.35 -2.66
CA GLY A 10 14.84 -12.24 -1.98
C GLY A 10 15.22 -11.81 -0.56
N ARG A 11 14.78 -10.61 -0.11
CA ARG A 11 15.01 -10.09 1.26
C ARG A 11 13.71 -9.86 2.03
N PHE A 12 12.77 -9.14 1.45
CA PHE A 12 11.46 -8.83 2.06
C PHE A 12 10.40 -9.86 1.68
N TYR A 13 10.52 -10.45 0.50
CA TYR A 13 9.67 -11.52 -0.01
C TYR A 13 10.50 -12.48 -0.88
N PRO A 14 10.04 -13.72 -1.11
CA PRO A 14 10.80 -14.70 -1.89
C PRO A 14 11.04 -14.24 -3.33
N SER A 15 12.19 -14.65 -3.92
CA SER A 15 12.60 -14.33 -5.28
C SER A 15 12.07 -15.32 -6.34
N SER A 16 11.04 -16.10 -6.03
CA SER A 16 10.36 -16.93 -7.02
C SER A 16 8.85 -16.90 -6.81
N ARG A 17 8.12 -16.91 -7.91
CA ARG A 17 6.66 -16.91 -7.93
C ARG A 17 6.06 -18.03 -7.08
N GLU A 18 6.58 -19.24 -7.24
CA GLU A 18 6.16 -20.42 -6.50
C GLU A 18 6.26 -20.19 -4.98
N LYS A 19 7.44 -19.77 -4.51
CA LYS A 19 7.69 -19.53 -3.09
C LYS A 19 6.84 -18.40 -2.50
N VAL A 20 6.53 -17.37 -3.28
CA VAL A 20 5.60 -16.32 -2.83
C VAL A 20 4.20 -16.89 -2.65
N PHE A 21 3.70 -17.67 -3.60
CA PHE A 21 2.39 -18.31 -3.47
C PHE A 21 2.34 -19.32 -2.32
N ASP A 22 3.38 -20.13 -2.12
CA ASP A 22 3.49 -21.05 -1.00
C ASP A 22 3.44 -20.29 0.34
N GLN A 23 4.15 -19.18 0.44
CA GLN A 23 4.15 -18.34 1.64
C GLN A 23 2.76 -17.73 1.93
N ILE A 24 2.09 -17.22 0.88
CA ILE A 24 0.73 -16.68 1.03
C ILE A 24 -0.23 -17.79 1.50
N GLN A 25 -0.18 -18.98 0.90
CA GLN A 25 -1.02 -20.11 1.32
C GLN A 25 -0.73 -20.57 2.75
N GLU A 26 0.54 -20.52 3.18
CA GLU A 26 0.89 -20.84 4.57
C GLU A 26 0.31 -19.83 5.54
N ILE A 27 0.37 -18.52 5.21
CA ILE A 27 -0.25 -17.47 6.01
C ILE A 27 -1.77 -17.64 6.07
N GLU A 28 -2.41 -17.98 4.94
CA GLU A 28 -3.84 -18.27 4.87
C GLU A 28 -4.24 -19.43 5.78
N ARG A 29 -3.47 -20.53 5.75
CA ARG A 29 -3.74 -21.72 6.59
C ARG A 29 -3.66 -21.44 8.08
N GLN A 30 -2.80 -20.53 8.49
CA GLN A 30 -2.66 -20.16 9.92
C GLN A 30 -3.82 -19.32 10.45
N GLU A 31 -4.58 -18.65 9.58
CA GLU A 31 -5.76 -17.83 9.91
C GLU A 31 -5.59 -16.96 11.17
N LYS A 32 -4.42 -16.37 11.35
CA LYS A 32 -4.09 -15.61 12.55
C LYS A 32 -5.04 -14.44 12.82
N TYR A 33 -5.54 -13.83 11.74
CA TYR A 33 -6.55 -12.75 11.78
C TYR A 33 -7.69 -13.07 10.81
N PRO A 34 -8.65 -13.92 11.20
CA PRO A 34 -9.72 -14.37 10.31
C PRO A 34 -10.66 -13.21 9.95
N VAL A 35 -11.03 -13.14 8.68
CA VAL A 35 -12.00 -12.14 8.15
C VAL A 35 -13.36 -12.76 7.80
N ARG A 36 -13.62 -14.00 8.25
CA ARG A 36 -14.81 -14.79 7.86
C ARG A 36 -16.12 -14.08 8.16
N ASP A 37 -16.18 -13.42 9.29
CA ASP A 37 -17.39 -12.76 9.80
C ASP A 37 -17.47 -11.29 9.40
N LEU A 38 -16.44 -10.77 8.72
CA LEU A 38 -16.44 -9.42 8.20
C LEU A 38 -17.26 -9.36 6.92
N GLN A 39 -18.22 -8.46 6.89
CA GLN A 39 -19.02 -8.13 5.70
C GLN A 39 -18.73 -6.71 5.29
N ALA A 40 -18.41 -6.53 4.01
CA ALA A 40 -18.24 -5.23 3.41
C ALA A 40 -18.91 -5.24 2.03
N GLU A 41 -19.78 -4.29 1.79
CA GLU A 41 -20.41 -4.12 0.47
C GLU A 41 -19.45 -3.46 -0.52
N HIS A 42 -18.58 -2.59 -0.01
CA HIS A 42 -17.58 -1.87 -0.79
C HIS A 42 -16.36 -1.56 0.09
N ILE A 43 -15.17 -1.69 -0.48
CA ILE A 43 -13.90 -1.35 0.16
C ILE A 43 -13.21 -0.28 -0.70
N TYR A 44 -13.08 0.92 -0.15
CA TYR A 44 -12.45 2.06 -0.83
C TYR A 44 -10.93 2.06 -0.70
N GLY A 45 -10.40 1.37 0.31
CA GLY A 45 -8.98 1.29 0.56
C GLY A 45 -8.66 0.63 1.88
N GLY A 46 -7.38 0.65 2.25
CA GLY A 46 -6.88 0.11 3.51
C GLY A 46 -5.49 0.57 3.86
N VAL A 47 -5.11 0.32 5.10
CA VAL A 47 -3.74 0.50 5.57
C VAL A 47 -3.05 -0.86 5.61
N LEU A 48 -1.92 -0.99 4.93
CA LEU A 48 -1.18 -2.24 4.80
C LEU A 48 0.28 -2.05 5.24
N PRO A 49 0.82 -2.98 6.02
CA PRO A 49 2.23 -2.93 6.43
C PRO A 49 3.16 -3.29 5.25
N HIS A 50 4.39 -2.77 5.33
CA HIS A 50 5.45 -2.99 4.34
C HIS A 50 6.72 -3.64 4.91
N ALA A 51 6.65 -4.21 6.10
CA ALA A 51 7.70 -5.09 6.60
C ALA A 51 7.83 -6.35 5.71
N GLY A 52 8.87 -7.15 5.89
CA GLY A 52 9.01 -8.39 5.15
C GLY A 52 7.81 -9.32 5.34
N HIS A 53 7.44 -10.08 4.30
CA HIS A 53 6.22 -10.90 4.25
C HIS A 53 6.04 -11.85 5.44
N VAL A 54 7.14 -12.37 5.99
CA VAL A 54 7.10 -13.25 7.18
C VAL A 54 6.55 -12.55 8.43
N TYR A 55 6.58 -11.22 8.45
CA TYR A 55 6.08 -10.39 9.55
C TYR A 55 4.73 -9.76 9.21
N SER A 56 4.65 -9.09 8.06
CA SER A 56 3.52 -8.26 7.65
C SER A 56 2.39 -9.03 6.94
N GLY A 57 2.69 -10.22 6.40
CA GLY A 57 1.72 -10.98 5.60
C GLY A 57 0.45 -11.35 6.34
N TYR A 58 0.53 -11.53 7.66
CA TYR A 58 -0.63 -11.87 8.49
C TYR A 58 -1.68 -10.75 8.59
N GLN A 59 -1.31 -9.50 8.32
CA GLN A 59 -2.22 -8.37 8.23
C GLN A 59 -2.64 -8.10 6.77
N THR A 60 -1.72 -8.31 5.83
CA THR A 60 -1.95 -8.02 4.41
C THR A 60 -2.86 -9.05 3.74
N VAL A 61 -2.63 -10.35 3.99
CA VAL A 61 -3.42 -11.44 3.43
C VAL A 61 -4.92 -11.32 3.76
N PRO A 62 -5.34 -11.09 5.02
CA PRO A 62 -6.75 -10.90 5.36
C PRO A 62 -7.43 -9.75 4.61
N PHE A 63 -6.71 -8.66 4.36
CA PHE A 63 -7.23 -7.54 3.58
C PHE A 63 -7.55 -7.94 2.13
N PHE A 64 -6.63 -8.64 1.46
CA PHE A 64 -6.86 -9.12 0.10
C PHE A 64 -7.93 -10.20 0.02
N GLN A 65 -8.02 -11.08 1.02
CA GLN A 65 -9.12 -12.04 1.15
C GLN A 65 -10.47 -11.32 1.25
N LEU A 66 -10.55 -10.24 2.04
CA LEU A 66 -11.77 -9.46 2.19
C LEU A 66 -12.18 -8.79 0.86
N ILE A 67 -11.24 -8.17 0.14
CA ILE A 67 -11.50 -7.58 -1.18
C ILE A 67 -12.03 -8.65 -2.14
N ASN A 68 -11.36 -9.79 -2.23
CA ASN A 68 -11.75 -10.86 -3.14
C ASN A 68 -13.17 -11.37 -2.84
N ARG A 69 -13.56 -11.41 -1.58
CA ARG A 69 -14.92 -11.83 -1.15
C ARG A 69 -16.01 -10.84 -1.56
N THR A 70 -15.72 -9.56 -1.67
CA THR A 70 -16.71 -8.57 -2.14
C THR A 70 -17.10 -8.77 -3.60
N GLY A 71 -16.23 -9.43 -4.37
CA GLY A 71 -16.37 -9.56 -5.84
C GLY A 71 -16.21 -8.24 -6.59
N LYS A 72 -15.92 -7.13 -5.88
CA LYS A 72 -15.69 -5.80 -6.45
C LYS A 72 -14.20 -5.50 -6.46
N LEU A 73 -13.50 -6.01 -7.45
CA LEU A 73 -12.05 -5.84 -7.60
C LEU A 73 -11.78 -4.53 -8.37
N PRO A 74 -10.91 -3.65 -7.86
CA PRO A 74 -10.59 -2.39 -8.54
C PRO A 74 -9.71 -2.67 -9.77
N GLY A 75 -9.87 -1.83 -10.80
CA GLY A 75 -8.96 -1.82 -11.94
C GLY A 75 -7.65 -1.10 -11.66
N THR A 76 -7.64 -0.17 -10.68
CA THR A 76 -6.46 0.62 -10.33
C THR A 76 -6.29 0.72 -8.82
N PHE A 77 -5.05 0.47 -8.34
CA PHE A 77 -4.65 0.70 -6.96
C PHE A 77 -3.73 1.92 -6.88
N VAL A 78 -4.15 2.94 -6.14
CA VAL A 78 -3.27 4.06 -5.78
C VAL A 78 -2.57 3.69 -4.47
N ILE A 79 -1.24 3.57 -4.50
CA ILE A 79 -0.44 3.13 -3.34
C ILE A 79 0.32 4.33 -2.78
N LEU A 80 -0.16 4.88 -1.67
CA LEU A 80 0.53 5.93 -0.93
C LEU A 80 1.58 5.29 -0.04
N HIS A 81 2.84 5.70 -0.18
CA HIS A 81 3.93 5.07 0.55
C HIS A 81 5.01 6.07 0.99
N PRO A 82 5.69 5.82 2.12
CA PRO A 82 6.77 6.68 2.58
C PRO A 82 8.00 6.63 1.66
N ASN A 83 8.88 7.61 1.82
CA ASN A 83 10.20 7.65 1.22
C ASN A 83 11.28 7.45 2.30
N HIS A 84 11.75 6.21 2.46
CA HIS A 84 12.81 5.87 3.41
C HIS A 84 14.21 6.23 2.89
N THR A 85 14.35 6.40 1.59
CA THR A 85 15.65 6.67 0.96
C THR A 85 16.08 8.12 1.05
N GLY A 86 15.15 9.03 1.26
CA GLY A 86 15.39 10.47 1.18
C GLY A 86 15.76 10.96 -0.22
N SER A 87 15.59 10.12 -1.26
CA SER A 87 15.97 10.43 -2.63
C SER A 87 14.78 10.94 -3.45
N GLY A 88 15.06 11.79 -4.45
CA GLY A 88 14.05 12.29 -5.37
C GLY A 88 13.26 13.50 -4.84
N LEU A 89 11.98 13.56 -5.16
CA LEU A 89 11.10 14.67 -4.81
C LEU A 89 10.33 14.41 -3.52
N PRO A 90 9.93 15.47 -2.79
CA PRO A 90 9.13 15.32 -1.56
C PRO A 90 7.80 14.60 -1.74
N LEU A 91 7.22 14.72 -2.92
CA LEU A 91 6.00 14.04 -3.35
C LEU A 91 6.15 13.72 -4.83
N ALA A 92 5.94 12.46 -5.22
CA ALA A 92 6.04 12.08 -6.63
C ALA A 92 5.29 10.79 -6.96
N VAL A 93 4.82 10.70 -8.21
CA VAL A 93 4.40 9.47 -8.87
C VAL A 93 5.60 8.87 -9.62
N ASP A 94 5.64 7.55 -9.83
CA ASP A 94 6.68 6.94 -10.65
C ASP A 94 6.41 7.20 -12.15
N GLU A 95 7.48 7.42 -12.91
CA GLU A 95 7.44 7.60 -14.36
C GLU A 95 7.68 6.30 -15.16
N ALA A 96 7.70 5.14 -14.48
CA ALA A 96 7.85 3.84 -15.13
C ALA A 96 6.53 3.44 -15.83
N ASP A 97 6.64 2.62 -16.88
CA ASP A 97 5.46 2.03 -17.52
C ASP A 97 4.97 0.79 -16.76
N LEU A 98 5.89 0.10 -16.08
CA LEU A 98 5.60 -1.09 -15.27
C LEU A 98 6.62 -1.29 -14.15
N TRP A 99 6.19 -2.02 -13.12
CA TRP A 99 7.05 -2.58 -12.08
C TRP A 99 7.18 -4.09 -12.28
N SER A 100 8.42 -4.59 -12.30
CA SER A 100 8.74 -6.00 -12.55
C SER A 100 9.32 -6.66 -11.31
N ASN A 101 8.79 -7.82 -10.96
CA ASN A 101 9.26 -8.68 -9.87
C ASN A 101 9.06 -10.16 -10.23
N SER A 102 9.43 -11.07 -9.32
CA SER A 102 9.30 -12.53 -9.53
C SER A 102 7.87 -13.03 -9.76
N ILE A 103 6.85 -12.23 -9.41
CA ILE A 103 5.44 -12.60 -9.64
C ILE A 103 5.00 -12.25 -11.06
N GLY A 104 5.65 -11.29 -11.67
CA GLY A 104 5.38 -10.79 -13.01
C GLY A 104 5.44 -9.27 -13.08
N ASP A 105 5.04 -8.76 -14.22
CA ASP A 105 4.99 -7.33 -14.50
C ASP A 105 3.63 -6.75 -14.10
N VAL A 106 3.66 -5.65 -13.37
CA VAL A 106 2.46 -4.90 -12.99
C VAL A 106 2.51 -3.55 -13.67
N PRO A 107 1.57 -3.24 -14.58
CA PRO A 107 1.54 -1.98 -15.30
C PRO A 107 1.17 -0.81 -14.37
N LEU A 108 1.70 0.37 -14.67
CA LEU A 108 1.22 1.60 -14.10
C LEU A 108 0.01 2.12 -14.87
N ASP A 109 -0.97 2.68 -14.15
CA ASP A 109 -2.09 3.41 -14.76
C ASP A 109 -1.63 4.84 -15.06
N MET A 110 -0.99 5.03 -16.22
CA MET A 110 -0.46 6.34 -16.60
C MET A 110 -1.56 7.38 -16.84
N GLU A 111 -2.74 6.98 -17.32
CA GLU A 111 -3.88 7.89 -17.47
C GLU A 111 -4.32 8.46 -16.10
N MET A 112 -4.44 7.60 -15.10
CA MET A 112 -4.75 8.03 -13.74
C MET A 112 -3.60 8.85 -13.12
N ALA A 113 -2.35 8.43 -13.35
CA ALA A 113 -1.15 9.12 -12.86
C ALA A 113 -1.03 10.55 -13.41
N GLU A 114 -1.25 10.75 -14.71
CA GLU A 114 -1.23 12.05 -15.37
C GLU A 114 -2.38 12.96 -14.90
N ALA A 115 -3.59 12.39 -14.76
CA ALA A 115 -4.76 13.12 -14.26
C ALA A 115 -4.61 13.59 -12.81
N MET A 116 -3.78 12.91 -12.00
CA MET A 116 -3.45 13.35 -10.63
C MET A 116 -2.65 14.66 -10.63
N ASP A 117 -2.01 15.05 -11.73
CA ASP A 117 -1.21 16.28 -11.84
C ASP A 117 -0.21 16.44 -10.67
N LEU A 118 0.46 15.34 -10.33
CA LEU A 118 1.55 15.28 -9.36
C LEU A 118 2.89 15.20 -10.11
N PRO A 119 4.00 15.68 -9.51
CA PRO A 119 5.31 15.54 -10.13
C PRO A 119 5.69 14.07 -10.34
N PHE A 120 6.37 13.79 -11.44
CA PHE A 120 6.95 12.48 -11.70
C PHE A 120 8.42 12.43 -11.26
N SER A 121 8.81 11.33 -10.61
CA SER A 121 10.20 11.11 -10.20
C SER A 121 10.54 9.64 -10.09
N ARG A 122 11.31 9.14 -11.05
CA ARG A 122 11.87 7.78 -10.97
C ARG A 122 12.78 7.61 -9.74
N LEU A 123 13.52 8.66 -9.36
CA LEU A 123 14.48 8.58 -8.25
C LEU A 123 13.79 8.36 -6.91
N SER A 124 12.58 8.90 -6.72
CA SER A 124 11.79 8.70 -5.50
C SER A 124 11.40 7.24 -5.28
N HIS A 125 11.31 6.45 -6.36
CA HIS A 125 10.83 5.06 -6.34
C HIS A 125 11.95 4.03 -6.57
N ALA A 126 13.09 4.42 -7.13
CA ALA A 126 14.12 3.50 -7.64
C ALA A 126 14.61 2.47 -6.61
N HIS A 127 14.75 2.88 -5.35
CA HIS A 127 15.26 2.03 -4.26
C HIS A 127 14.30 1.97 -3.06
N GLU A 128 13.08 2.46 -3.22
CA GLU A 128 12.07 2.47 -2.18
C GLU A 128 11.26 1.17 -2.19
N HIS A 129 11.10 0.55 -1.03
CA HIS A 129 10.51 -0.78 -0.87
C HIS A 129 9.04 -0.77 -0.47
N SER A 130 8.58 0.31 0.17
CA SER A 130 7.31 0.33 0.90
C SER A 130 6.07 0.08 0.05
N ALA A 131 6.05 0.49 -1.23
CA ALA A 131 5.01 0.06 -2.16
C ALA A 131 5.30 -1.32 -2.76
N GLU A 132 6.58 -1.63 -3.05
CA GLU A 132 6.97 -2.88 -3.70
C GLU A 132 6.54 -4.11 -2.91
N VAL A 133 6.68 -4.09 -1.58
CA VAL A 133 6.37 -5.24 -0.71
C VAL A 133 4.90 -5.65 -0.75
N ILE A 134 3.99 -4.72 -1.07
CA ILE A 134 2.55 -4.99 -1.15
C ILE A 134 2.17 -5.69 -2.46
N ILE A 135 2.87 -5.38 -3.55
CA ILE A 135 2.52 -5.82 -4.91
C ILE A 135 2.47 -7.34 -5.06
N PRO A 136 3.39 -8.14 -4.49
CA PRO A 136 3.38 -9.59 -4.69
C PRO A 136 2.12 -10.33 -4.19
N TYR A 137 1.32 -9.72 -3.32
CA TYR A 137 0.04 -10.30 -2.90
C TYR A 137 -1.04 -10.16 -3.97
N MET A 138 -1.04 -9.09 -4.76
CA MET A 138 -2.11 -8.75 -5.68
C MET A 138 -2.43 -9.86 -6.69
N PRO A 139 -1.47 -10.44 -7.42
CA PRO A 139 -1.77 -11.45 -8.42
C PRO A 139 -2.43 -12.73 -7.85
N SER A 140 -2.23 -13.01 -6.56
CA SER A 140 -2.86 -14.16 -5.91
C SER A 140 -4.38 -13.98 -5.74
N TYR A 141 -4.82 -12.75 -5.52
CA TYR A 141 -6.21 -12.40 -5.23
C TYR A 141 -6.93 -11.76 -6.41
N MET A 142 -6.19 -11.21 -7.38
CA MET A 142 -6.73 -10.58 -8.59
C MET A 142 -6.83 -11.55 -9.78
N LYS A 143 -6.95 -12.86 -9.53
CA LYS A 143 -6.94 -13.90 -10.57
C LYS A 143 -7.97 -13.62 -11.67
N GLY A 144 -7.49 -13.48 -12.91
CA GLY A 144 -8.35 -13.24 -14.08
C GLY A 144 -8.89 -11.81 -14.18
N HIS A 145 -8.56 -10.93 -13.24
CA HIS A 145 -8.91 -9.51 -13.27
C HIS A 145 -7.66 -8.68 -13.58
N ALA A 146 -7.72 -7.90 -14.66
CA ALA A 146 -6.62 -6.99 -15.00
C ALA A 146 -6.62 -5.81 -14.03
N PHE A 147 -5.43 -5.46 -13.54
CA PHE A 147 -5.24 -4.31 -12.66
C PHE A 147 -3.94 -3.57 -12.98
N SER A 148 -3.88 -2.34 -12.53
CA SER A 148 -2.72 -1.46 -12.62
C SER A 148 -2.49 -0.75 -11.29
N ILE A 149 -1.33 -0.10 -11.15
CA ILE A 149 -0.97 0.63 -9.94
C ILE A 149 -0.60 2.09 -10.25
N VAL A 150 -0.79 2.96 -9.26
CA VAL A 150 -0.22 4.32 -9.25
C VAL A 150 0.52 4.48 -7.91
N PRO A 151 1.84 4.20 -7.85
CA PRO A 151 2.62 4.42 -6.64
C PRO A 151 2.88 5.92 -6.45
N VAL A 152 2.56 6.41 -5.24
CA VAL A 152 2.75 7.81 -4.83
C VAL A 152 3.68 7.84 -3.63
N CYS A 153 4.91 8.26 -3.86
CA CYS A 153 5.95 8.35 -2.84
C CYS A 153 5.85 9.68 -2.09
N MET A 154 5.77 9.62 -0.75
CA MET A 154 5.59 10.78 0.12
C MET A 154 6.73 10.86 1.12
N MET A 155 7.63 11.83 0.95
CA MET A 155 8.70 12.15 1.91
C MET A 155 8.14 13.01 3.05
N VAL A 156 7.20 13.90 2.75
CA VAL A 156 6.50 14.74 3.72
C VAL A 156 5.13 14.14 4.01
N GLN A 157 4.92 13.73 5.25
CA GLN A 157 3.72 12.99 5.69
C GLN A 157 2.95 13.81 6.75
N ASP A 158 2.56 15.02 6.38
CA ASP A 158 1.76 15.90 7.23
C ASP A 158 0.29 15.99 6.73
N PRO A 159 -0.64 16.54 7.54
CA PRO A 159 -2.04 16.66 7.17
C PRO A 159 -2.29 17.52 5.91
N GLU A 160 -1.41 18.48 5.61
CA GLU A 160 -1.54 19.32 4.43
C GLU A 160 -1.19 18.54 3.17
N SER A 161 -0.06 17.84 3.18
CA SER A 161 0.35 16.94 2.09
C SER A 161 -0.67 15.83 1.85
N ALA A 162 -1.20 15.22 2.93
CA ALA A 162 -2.22 14.19 2.84
C ALA A 162 -3.51 14.71 2.20
N ARG A 163 -3.95 15.91 2.57
CA ARG A 163 -5.13 16.55 1.97
C ARG A 163 -4.90 16.85 0.49
N TYR A 164 -3.76 17.42 0.16
CA TYR A 164 -3.41 17.74 -1.22
C TYR A 164 -3.46 16.49 -2.10
N VAL A 165 -2.81 15.40 -1.67
CA VAL A 165 -2.83 14.14 -2.43
C VAL A 165 -4.26 13.57 -2.54
N ALA A 166 -5.05 13.61 -1.47
CA ALA A 166 -6.44 13.16 -1.51
C ALA A 166 -7.28 13.95 -2.53
N GLU A 167 -7.12 15.29 -2.59
CA GLU A 167 -7.79 16.14 -3.58
C GLU A 167 -7.36 15.80 -5.00
N ARG A 168 -6.07 15.51 -5.23
CA ARG A 168 -5.56 15.10 -6.54
C ARG A 168 -6.11 13.74 -6.97
N ILE A 169 -6.22 12.76 -6.05
CA ILE A 169 -6.85 11.46 -6.33
C ILE A 169 -8.33 11.65 -6.69
N LEU A 170 -9.08 12.43 -5.93
CA LEU A 170 -10.49 12.67 -6.20
C LEU A 170 -10.71 13.37 -7.55
N HIS A 171 -9.88 14.38 -7.88
CA HIS A 171 -9.92 15.05 -9.16
C HIS A 171 -9.67 14.07 -10.30
N ALA A 172 -8.59 13.31 -10.25
CA ALA A 172 -8.22 12.34 -11.27
C ALA A 172 -9.30 11.27 -11.45
N THR A 173 -9.82 10.73 -10.34
CA THR A 173 -10.90 9.72 -10.39
C THR A 173 -12.16 10.24 -11.12
N ALA A 174 -12.53 11.50 -10.89
CA ALA A 174 -13.66 12.13 -11.56
C ALA A 174 -13.38 12.39 -13.04
N GLU A 175 -12.16 12.77 -13.40
CA GLU A 175 -11.74 13.06 -14.77
C GLU A 175 -11.68 11.78 -15.61
N VAL A 176 -10.95 10.76 -15.15
CA VAL A 176 -10.78 9.51 -15.89
C VAL A 176 -11.96 8.54 -15.74
N LYS A 177 -12.90 8.83 -14.83
CA LYS A 177 -14.08 7.99 -14.54
C LYS A 177 -13.75 6.53 -14.21
N LYS A 178 -12.67 6.33 -13.45
CA LYS A 178 -12.22 5.03 -12.95
C LYS A 178 -12.52 4.87 -11.47
N GLU A 179 -12.93 3.68 -11.08
CA GLU A 179 -12.94 3.29 -9.68
C GLU A 179 -11.54 2.90 -9.26
N VAL A 180 -11.06 3.50 -8.18
CA VAL A 180 -9.73 3.23 -7.62
C VAL A 180 -9.84 2.73 -6.18
N MET A 181 -8.87 1.93 -5.76
CA MET A 181 -8.68 1.58 -4.37
C MET A 181 -7.40 2.23 -3.85
N VAL A 182 -7.50 2.93 -2.71
CA VAL A 182 -6.35 3.60 -2.12
C VAL A 182 -5.74 2.73 -1.03
N LEU A 183 -4.47 2.38 -1.19
CA LEU A 183 -3.69 1.64 -0.21
C LEU A 183 -2.69 2.58 0.46
N ALA A 184 -2.77 2.73 1.78
CA ALA A 184 -1.78 3.43 2.56
C ALA A 184 -0.78 2.43 3.14
N SER A 185 0.48 2.55 2.75
CA SER A 185 1.56 1.68 3.20
C SER A 185 2.14 2.20 4.51
N SER A 186 1.96 1.45 5.61
CA SER A 186 2.42 1.87 6.94
C SER A 186 2.62 0.69 7.88
N ASP A 187 3.79 0.63 8.53
CA ASP A 187 4.13 -0.39 9.55
C ASP A 187 3.71 -0.01 10.96
N PHE A 188 3.27 1.24 11.19
CA PHE A 188 3.01 1.79 12.52
C PHE A 188 4.25 1.78 13.43
N SER A 189 4.12 1.33 14.69
CA SER A 189 5.23 1.36 15.65
C SER A 189 6.36 0.39 15.31
N HIS A 190 7.61 0.84 15.49
CA HIS A 190 8.81 0.02 15.31
C HIS A 190 9.60 -0.12 16.62
N PHE A 191 10.34 -1.24 16.76
CA PHE A 191 11.31 -1.47 17.84
C PHE A 191 10.72 -1.42 19.25
N LEU A 192 9.45 -1.70 19.41
CA LEU A 192 8.75 -1.74 20.69
C LEU A 192 8.41 -3.18 21.09
N SER A 193 8.18 -3.39 22.39
CA SER A 193 7.58 -4.64 22.82
C SER A 193 6.16 -4.79 22.24
N PRO A 194 5.64 -6.01 22.00
CA PRO A 194 4.31 -6.21 21.43
C PRO A 194 3.19 -5.49 22.20
N SER A 195 3.30 -5.40 23.53
CA SER A 195 2.32 -4.73 24.38
C SER A 195 2.36 -3.21 24.24
N GLU A 196 3.56 -2.61 24.14
CA GLU A 196 3.73 -1.18 23.94
C GLU A 196 3.34 -0.74 22.53
N GLY A 197 3.77 -1.50 21.50
CA GLY A 197 3.37 -1.27 20.11
C GLY A 197 1.86 -1.28 19.98
N LYS A 198 1.19 -2.36 20.41
CA LYS A 198 -0.27 -2.46 20.40
C LYS A 198 -0.96 -1.27 21.07
N LYS A 199 -0.44 -0.81 22.22
CA LYS A 199 -1.03 0.32 22.95
C LYS A 199 -0.90 1.63 22.18
N LYS A 200 0.28 1.89 21.59
CA LYS A 200 0.52 3.11 20.82
C LYS A 200 -0.24 3.12 19.49
N ASP A 201 -0.20 2.01 18.77
CA ASP A 201 -0.89 1.85 17.49
C ASP A 201 -2.40 2.01 17.65
N GLN A 202 -2.97 1.46 18.75
CA GLN A 202 -4.40 1.59 19.03
C GLN A 202 -4.85 3.05 19.14
N LEU A 203 -4.01 3.93 19.70
CA LEU A 203 -4.34 5.37 19.78
C LEU A 203 -4.47 6.02 18.40
N VAL A 204 -3.63 5.60 17.45
CA VAL A 204 -3.71 6.08 16.06
C VAL A 204 -4.90 5.46 15.34
N ILE A 205 -5.10 4.15 15.50
CA ILE A 205 -6.23 3.42 14.91
C ILE A 205 -7.57 4.02 15.38
N ASP A 206 -7.70 4.35 16.65
CA ASP A 206 -8.92 4.96 17.20
C ASP A 206 -9.26 6.30 16.54
N GLU A 207 -8.25 7.12 16.22
CA GLU A 207 -8.44 8.38 15.51
C GLU A 207 -8.76 8.16 14.01
N ILE A 208 -8.17 7.15 13.38
CA ILE A 208 -8.52 6.73 12.01
C ILE A 208 -9.99 6.30 11.97
N MET A 209 -10.43 5.48 12.90
CA MET A 209 -11.82 4.99 12.97
C MET A 209 -12.84 6.11 13.19
N LYS A 210 -12.44 7.19 13.88
CA LYS A 210 -13.24 8.42 14.04
C LYS A 210 -13.19 9.34 12.82
N LYS A 211 -12.33 9.03 11.81
CA LYS A 211 -12.03 9.91 10.67
C LYS A 211 -11.50 11.28 11.10
N ASN A 212 -10.77 11.32 12.22
CA ASN A 212 -10.23 12.53 12.81
C ASN A 212 -8.79 12.77 12.33
N ILE A 213 -8.63 13.38 11.15
CA ILE A 213 -7.31 13.61 10.54
C ILE A 213 -6.34 14.39 11.46
N PRO A 214 -6.74 15.51 12.10
CA PRO A 214 -5.88 16.19 13.09
C PRO A 214 -5.50 15.28 14.26
N GLY A 215 -6.43 14.46 14.74
CA GLY A 215 -6.20 13.52 15.83
C GLY A 215 -5.20 12.43 15.45
N VAL A 216 -5.23 11.92 14.21
CA VAL A 216 -4.23 10.99 13.70
C VAL A 216 -2.83 11.61 13.76
N ALA A 217 -2.64 12.80 13.20
CA ALA A 217 -1.36 13.50 13.21
C ALA A 217 -0.85 13.77 14.64
N ASP A 218 -1.75 14.14 15.54
CA ASP A 218 -1.43 14.37 16.95
C ASP A 218 -1.06 13.08 17.67
N ALA A 219 -1.78 11.98 17.42
CA ALA A 219 -1.51 10.68 18.03
C ALA A 219 -0.15 10.14 17.56
N VAL A 220 0.16 10.22 16.27
CA VAL A 220 1.46 9.84 15.69
C VAL A 220 2.59 10.63 16.36
N ARG A 221 2.49 11.96 16.38
CA ARG A 221 3.53 12.83 16.94
C ARG A 221 3.73 12.61 18.43
N LYS A 222 2.65 12.57 19.22
CA LYS A 222 2.72 12.44 20.70
C LYS A 222 3.22 11.08 21.17
N ASN A 223 2.90 10.02 20.43
CA ASN A 223 3.26 8.66 20.80
C ASN A 223 4.51 8.14 20.07
N GLN A 224 5.12 8.98 19.23
CA GLN A 224 6.29 8.61 18.43
C GLN A 224 6.04 7.31 17.63
N VAL A 225 4.85 7.19 17.07
CA VAL A 225 4.53 6.13 16.12
C VAL A 225 5.17 6.51 14.81
N THR A 226 6.12 5.72 14.36
CA THR A 226 6.78 5.92 13.07
C THR A 226 5.91 5.24 12.01
N ILE A 227 5.41 6.03 11.12
CA ILE A 227 4.56 5.55 10.02
C ILE A 227 5.39 5.52 8.74
#